data_2d79127195a6045025734298920ddb55
#
_entry.id   2d79127195a6045025734298920ddb55
#
_cell.length_a   1.000
_cell.length_b   1.000
_cell.length_c   1.000
_cell.angle_alpha   90.00
_cell.angle_beta   90.00
_cell.angle_gamma   90.00
#
_symmetry.space_group_name_H-M   'P 1'
#
loop_
_entity.id
_entity.type
_entity.pdbx_description
1 polymer ?
#
loop_
_entity_poly.entity_id
_entity_poly.type
_entity_poly.pdbx_seq_one_letter_code
_entity_poly.pdbx_strand_id
1 'polypeptide(L)'
;MMNNMVKKDLTQDIGSRMSGNFVCIRDTLTIREAMSELVRQAGVHDNIATLYVVDAGGVYAGAIDLKDLIIARENDRLADIIRRGYPYVFANERTADCAERIADYEEDSLPVLTEDRHIAGVLTAQELVELVDDAMGDDYAKLGGLTSEEDLREPVL
;
A
#
# COMPACT_ATOMS: atom_id res chain seq x y z
N MET A 1 0.99 -15.48 -24.91
CA MET A 1 0.05 -14.85 -23.99
C MET A 1 0.50 -14.84 -22.57
N MET A 2 0.70 -16.02 -22.04
CA MET A 2 1.16 -16.12 -20.65
C MET A 2 2.47 -15.40 -20.43
N ASN A 3 3.40 -15.58 -21.35
CA ASN A 3 4.70 -14.93 -21.20
C ASN A 3 4.59 -13.42 -21.20
N ASN A 4 3.67 -12.90 -22.01
CA ASN A 4 3.50 -11.46 -22.06
C ASN A 4 2.94 -10.94 -20.75
N MET A 5 2.05 -11.70 -20.14
CA MET A 5 1.46 -11.30 -18.87
C MET A 5 2.51 -11.30 -17.76
N VAL A 6 3.35 -12.31 -17.75
CA VAL A 6 4.40 -12.37 -16.73
C VAL A 6 5.36 -11.20 -16.88
N LYS A 7 5.77 -10.92 -18.11
CA LYS A 7 6.66 -9.78 -18.34
C LYS A 7 5.98 -8.46 -17.96
N LYS A 8 4.70 -8.37 -18.27
CA LYS A 8 3.94 -7.17 -17.93
C LYS A 8 3.97 -6.91 -16.44
N ASP A 9 3.82 -7.97 -15.64
CA ASP A 9 3.80 -7.81 -14.20
C ASP A 9 5.09 -7.20 -13.68
N LEU A 10 6.20 -7.47 -14.33
CA LEU A 10 7.48 -6.95 -13.88
C LEU A 10 7.83 -5.60 -14.44
N THR A 11 7.24 -5.23 -15.59
CA THR A 11 7.59 -3.98 -16.26
C THR A 11 6.52 -2.92 -16.18
N GLN A 12 5.35 -3.27 -15.66
CA GLN A 12 4.26 -2.31 -15.54
C GLN A 12 4.49 -1.35 -14.38
N ASP A 13 3.76 -0.27 -14.45
CA ASP A 13 3.77 0.71 -13.36
C ASP A 13 2.99 0.20 -12.16
N ILE A 14 3.31 0.75 -11.02
CA ILE A 14 2.60 0.46 -9.79
C ILE A 14 1.10 0.71 -9.95
N GLY A 15 0.74 1.74 -10.71
CA GLY A 15 -0.67 2.06 -10.92
C GLY A 15 -1.48 0.93 -11.51
N SER A 16 -0.85 0.03 -12.27
CA SER A 16 -1.56 -1.09 -12.86
C SER A 16 -1.88 -2.19 -11.83
N ARG A 17 -1.28 -2.11 -10.65
CA ARG A 17 -1.46 -3.12 -9.63
C ARG A 17 -2.24 -2.61 -8.42
N MET A 18 -2.60 -1.35 -8.41
CA MET A 18 -3.28 -0.76 -7.26
C MET A 18 -4.75 -1.14 -7.20
N SER A 19 -5.29 -1.06 -5.99
CA SER A 19 -6.68 -1.35 -5.70
C SER A 19 -7.41 -0.07 -5.30
N GLY A 20 -8.71 -0.05 -5.50
CA GLY A 20 -9.56 1.02 -4.99
C GLY A 20 -10.12 0.74 -3.61
N ASN A 21 -9.71 -0.34 -2.98
CA ASN A 21 -10.25 -0.76 -1.68
C ASN A 21 -9.51 -0.04 -0.55
N PHE A 22 -9.90 1.18 -0.30
CA PHE A 22 -9.30 1.96 0.79
C PHE A 22 -10.26 3.07 1.22
N VAL A 23 -10.05 3.55 2.45
CA VAL A 23 -10.83 4.66 3.01
C VAL A 23 -9.96 5.91 3.01
N CYS A 24 -10.52 7.00 2.54
CA CYS A 24 -9.83 8.29 2.47
C CYS A 24 -10.68 9.34 3.16
N ILE A 25 -10.07 10.10 4.07
CA ILE A 25 -10.78 11.15 4.80
C ILE A 25 -9.99 12.45 4.70
N ARG A 26 -10.68 13.57 4.96
CA ARG A 26 -10.04 14.88 4.90
C ARG A 26 -9.52 15.28 6.28
N ASP A 27 -8.39 15.97 6.27
CA ASP A 27 -7.75 16.38 7.52
C ASP A 27 -8.52 17.49 8.24
N THR A 28 -9.52 18.08 7.60
CA THR A 28 -10.33 19.14 8.20
C THR A 28 -11.44 18.59 9.09
N LEU A 29 -11.64 17.29 9.11
CA LEU A 29 -12.74 16.70 9.88
C LEU A 29 -12.40 16.65 11.37
N THR A 30 -13.44 16.66 12.18
CA THR A 30 -13.30 16.36 13.61
C THR A 30 -13.18 14.84 13.78
N ILE A 31 -12.80 14.41 14.98
CA ILE A 31 -12.73 12.97 15.27
C ILE A 31 -14.09 12.31 15.00
N ARG A 32 -15.16 12.96 15.44
CA ARG A 32 -16.51 12.41 15.22
C ARG A 32 -16.83 12.31 13.73
N GLU A 33 -16.52 13.35 12.98
CA GLU A 33 -16.79 13.35 11.55
C GLU A 33 -15.95 12.32 10.84
N ALA A 34 -14.69 12.15 11.25
CA ALA A 34 -13.81 11.14 10.67
C ALA A 34 -14.37 9.75 10.91
N MET A 35 -14.86 9.48 12.12
CA MET A 35 -15.45 8.19 12.43
C MET A 35 -16.71 7.95 11.60
N SER A 36 -17.54 8.95 11.43
CA SER A 36 -18.75 8.84 10.61
C SER A 36 -18.39 8.53 9.16
N GLU A 37 -17.36 9.19 8.65
CA GLU A 37 -16.92 8.96 7.28
C GLU A 37 -16.34 7.56 7.12
N LEU A 38 -15.59 7.09 8.11
CA LEU A 38 -15.09 5.72 8.10
C LEU A 38 -16.24 4.73 8.02
N VAL A 39 -17.25 4.90 8.88
CA VAL A 39 -18.37 3.97 8.92
C VAL A 39 -19.09 3.94 7.56
N ARG A 40 -19.27 5.11 6.96
CA ARG A 40 -19.92 5.20 5.66
C ARG A 40 -19.13 4.46 4.59
N GLN A 41 -17.81 4.65 4.56
CA GLN A 41 -16.98 4.02 3.52
C GLN A 41 -16.74 2.54 3.79
N ALA A 42 -16.76 2.13 5.04
CA ALA A 42 -16.53 0.73 5.41
C ALA A 42 -17.63 -0.20 4.86
N GLY A 43 -18.77 0.35 4.51
CA GLY A 43 -19.81 -0.45 3.87
C GLY A 43 -19.45 -0.93 2.48
N VAL A 44 -18.47 -0.27 1.85
CA VAL A 44 -18.04 -0.60 0.48
C VAL A 44 -16.62 -1.13 0.48
N HIS A 45 -15.79 -0.66 1.40
CA HIS A 45 -14.37 -1.03 1.44
C HIS A 45 -14.07 -1.71 2.75
N ASP A 46 -13.42 -2.87 2.69
CA ASP A 46 -13.09 -3.61 3.91
C ASP A 46 -11.63 -3.44 4.35
N ASN A 47 -10.82 -2.76 3.56
CA ASN A 47 -9.44 -2.47 3.93
C ASN A 47 -9.42 -1.20 4.77
N ILE A 48 -9.71 -1.33 6.05
CA ILE A 48 -9.90 -0.20 6.95
C ILE A 48 -8.91 -0.11 8.10
N ALA A 49 -7.92 -1.01 8.12
CA ALA A 49 -6.93 -0.97 9.20
C ALA A 49 -6.12 0.32 9.18
N THR A 50 -5.90 0.88 8.01
CA THR A 50 -5.20 2.14 7.82
C THR A 50 -6.07 3.03 6.95
N LEU A 51 -6.31 4.25 7.43
CA LEU A 51 -7.10 5.25 6.72
C LEU A 51 -6.15 6.28 6.15
N TYR A 52 -6.37 6.68 4.91
CA TYR A 52 -5.51 7.68 4.29
C TYR A 52 -6.15 9.06 4.39
N VAL A 53 -5.30 10.06 4.55
CA VAL A 53 -5.75 11.41 4.85
C VAL A 53 -5.26 12.34 3.76
N VAL A 54 -6.18 13.19 3.29
CA VAL A 54 -5.86 14.22 2.30
C VAL A 54 -6.24 15.57 2.87
N ASP A 55 -5.60 16.62 2.37
CA ASP A 55 -5.96 17.98 2.78
C ASP A 55 -7.17 18.48 1.98
N ALA A 56 -7.51 19.73 2.15
CA ALA A 56 -8.67 20.31 1.49
C ALA A 56 -8.55 20.29 -0.03
N GLY A 57 -7.35 20.32 -0.55
CA GLY A 57 -7.11 20.25 -1.98
C GLY A 57 -7.00 18.82 -2.52
N GLY A 58 -7.13 17.83 -1.66
CA GLY A 58 -7.03 16.44 -2.09
C GLY A 58 -5.62 15.89 -2.08
N VAL A 59 -4.65 16.66 -1.60
CA VAL A 59 -3.26 16.24 -1.58
C VAL A 59 -3.00 15.33 -0.37
N TYR A 60 -2.26 14.26 -0.59
CA TYR A 60 -1.95 13.30 0.45
C TYR A 60 -1.28 13.96 1.65
N ALA A 61 -1.80 13.71 2.83
CA ALA A 61 -1.31 14.31 4.07
C ALA A 61 -0.76 13.29 5.05
N GLY A 62 -1.09 12.02 4.88
CA GLY A 62 -0.63 11.01 5.81
C GLY A 62 -1.66 9.90 6.01
N ALA A 63 -1.51 9.17 7.09
CA ALA A 63 -2.39 8.04 7.38
C ALA A 63 -2.75 8.01 8.86
N ILE A 64 -3.86 7.35 9.15
CA ILE A 64 -4.31 7.16 10.52
C ILE A 64 -4.55 5.66 10.72
N ASP A 65 -4.00 5.11 11.78
CA ASP A 65 -4.32 3.75 12.15
C ASP A 65 -5.75 3.71 12.71
N LEU A 66 -6.53 2.74 12.26
CA LEU A 66 -7.90 2.60 12.75
C LEU A 66 -7.95 2.57 14.28
N LYS A 67 -7.00 1.88 14.88
CA LYS A 67 -6.94 1.78 16.33
C LYS A 67 -6.86 3.17 16.97
N ASP A 68 -6.05 4.05 16.41
CA ASP A 68 -5.89 5.38 16.97
C ASP A 68 -7.15 6.20 16.86
N LEU A 69 -7.90 6.01 15.79
CA LEU A 69 -9.17 6.71 15.63
C LEU A 69 -10.21 6.18 16.63
N ILE A 70 -10.20 4.86 16.83
CA ILE A 70 -11.15 4.23 17.75
C ILE A 70 -10.95 4.71 19.18
N ILE A 71 -9.69 4.84 19.62
CA ILE A 71 -9.42 5.25 21.00
C ILE A 71 -9.38 6.75 21.18
N ALA A 72 -9.46 7.53 20.11
CA ALA A 72 -9.43 8.98 20.19
C ALA A 72 -10.69 9.48 20.89
N ARG A 73 -10.51 10.56 21.65
CA ARG A 73 -11.63 11.18 22.35
C ARG A 73 -12.22 12.27 21.48
N GLU A 74 -13.48 12.59 21.75
CA GLU A 74 -14.20 13.57 20.96
C GLU A 74 -13.50 14.92 20.88
N ASN A 75 -12.83 15.31 21.96
CA ASN A 75 -12.13 16.60 22.01
C ASN A 75 -10.71 16.55 21.47
N ASP A 76 -10.23 15.37 21.11
CA ASP A 76 -8.92 15.26 20.52
C ASP A 76 -8.93 15.85 19.13
N ARG A 77 -7.75 16.28 18.68
CA ARG A 77 -7.60 16.82 17.34
C ARG A 77 -7.20 15.71 16.38
N LEU A 78 -7.87 15.68 15.24
CA LEU A 78 -7.53 14.69 14.22
C LEU A 78 -6.06 14.81 13.82
N ALA A 79 -5.55 16.03 13.76
CA ALA A 79 -4.17 16.27 13.37
C ALA A 79 -3.17 15.53 14.25
N ASP A 80 -3.53 15.28 15.50
CA ASP A 80 -2.62 14.66 16.45
C ASP A 80 -2.45 13.16 16.23
N ILE A 81 -3.34 12.53 15.48
CA ILE A 81 -3.24 11.10 15.20
C ILE A 81 -2.87 10.79 13.76
N ILE A 82 -2.61 11.82 12.95
CA ILE A 82 -2.19 11.61 11.57
C ILE A 82 -0.70 11.31 11.54
N ARG A 83 -0.35 10.18 10.94
CA ARG A 83 1.05 9.79 10.73
C ARG A 83 1.51 10.42 9.43
N ARG A 84 2.17 11.57 9.52
CA ARG A 84 2.52 12.33 8.32
C ARG A 84 3.70 11.75 7.57
N GLY A 85 4.50 10.92 8.22
CA GLY A 85 5.61 10.25 7.58
C GLY A 85 5.28 8.88 7.01
N TYR A 86 4.01 8.54 6.95
CA TYR A 86 3.59 7.23 6.43
C TYR A 86 4.06 7.07 4.99
N PRO A 87 4.71 5.95 4.66
CA PRO A 87 5.30 5.78 3.32
C PRO A 87 4.25 5.67 2.23
N TYR A 88 4.67 5.98 1.03
CA TYR A 88 3.81 5.94 -0.15
C TYR A 88 4.65 5.61 -1.37
N VAL A 89 3.97 5.29 -2.48
CA VAL A 89 4.62 5.07 -3.75
C VAL A 89 3.87 5.87 -4.82
N PHE A 90 4.53 6.12 -5.95
CA PHE A 90 3.87 6.83 -7.05
C PHE A 90 3.35 5.83 -8.07
N ALA A 91 2.22 6.17 -8.69
CA ALA A 91 1.60 5.29 -9.67
C ALA A 91 2.50 5.01 -10.87
N ASN A 92 3.37 5.97 -11.21
CA ASN A 92 4.23 5.82 -12.38
C ASN A 92 5.57 5.16 -12.06
N GLU A 93 5.80 4.72 -10.83
CA GLU A 93 7.01 3.95 -10.54
C GLU A 93 6.87 2.56 -11.16
N ARG A 94 7.99 2.02 -11.60
CA ARG A 94 8.00 0.68 -12.14
C ARG A 94 7.98 -0.33 -11.01
N THR A 95 7.21 -1.40 -11.21
CA THR A 95 7.06 -2.39 -10.14
C THR A 95 8.40 -2.99 -9.73
N ALA A 96 9.26 -3.27 -10.69
CA ALA A 96 10.56 -3.87 -10.40
C ALA A 96 11.42 -2.95 -9.53
N ASP A 97 11.38 -1.66 -9.81
CA ASP A 97 12.19 -0.70 -9.06
C ASP A 97 11.66 -0.50 -7.65
N CYS A 98 10.38 -0.67 -7.48
CA CYS A 98 9.71 -0.41 -6.22
C CYS A 98 9.75 -1.60 -5.26
N ALA A 99 9.79 -2.80 -5.82
CA ALA A 99 9.62 -4.02 -5.05
C ALA A 99 10.67 -4.18 -3.96
N GLU A 100 11.91 -3.87 -4.26
CA GLU A 100 12.99 -4.01 -3.29
C GLU A 100 12.78 -3.06 -2.12
N ARG A 101 12.37 -1.84 -2.40
CA ARG A 101 12.10 -0.87 -1.36
C ARG A 101 10.90 -1.27 -0.52
N ILE A 102 9.86 -1.76 -1.19
CA ILE A 102 8.63 -2.17 -0.51
C ILE A 102 8.87 -3.34 0.42
N ALA A 103 9.78 -4.24 0.06
CA ALA A 103 10.06 -5.43 0.87
C ALA A 103 10.51 -5.08 2.28
N ASP A 104 11.08 -3.90 2.46
CA ASP A 104 11.55 -3.47 3.78
C ASP A 104 10.49 -2.78 4.60
N TYR A 105 9.32 -2.54 4.04
CA TYR A 105 8.25 -1.85 4.75
C TYR A 105 7.48 -2.83 5.63
N GLU A 106 7.09 -2.34 6.80
CA GLU A 106 6.30 -3.15 7.73
C GLU A 106 4.82 -2.82 7.70
N GLU A 107 4.45 -1.86 6.88
CA GLU A 107 3.06 -1.44 6.81
C GLU A 107 2.19 -2.46 6.08
N ASP A 108 0.92 -2.51 6.47
CA ASP A 108 -0.03 -3.44 5.86
C ASP A 108 -0.46 -3.00 4.48
N SER A 109 -0.40 -1.72 4.20
CA SER A 109 -0.79 -1.20 2.90
C SER A 109 -0.05 0.10 2.63
N LEU A 110 0.04 0.47 1.36
CA LEU A 110 0.70 1.71 0.95
C LEU A 110 -0.19 2.47 -0.01
N PRO A 111 -0.35 3.77 0.18
CA PRO A 111 -1.09 4.58 -0.77
C PRO A 111 -0.27 4.80 -2.03
N VAL A 112 -0.95 4.84 -3.15
CA VAL A 112 -0.36 5.07 -4.47
C VAL A 112 -0.79 6.46 -4.92
N LEU A 113 0.18 7.31 -5.19
CA LEU A 113 -0.08 8.72 -5.50
C LEU A 113 0.15 9.03 -6.97
N THR A 114 -0.59 10.01 -7.46
CA THR A 114 -0.32 10.61 -8.75
C THR A 114 0.87 11.56 -8.62
N GLU A 115 1.32 12.11 -9.75
CA GLU A 115 2.46 13.03 -9.73
C GLU A 115 2.18 14.28 -8.89
N ASP A 116 0.95 14.73 -8.89
CA ASP A 116 0.55 15.89 -8.08
C ASP A 116 0.12 15.49 -6.67
N ARG A 117 0.44 14.25 -6.27
CA ARG A 117 0.33 13.75 -4.90
C ARG A 117 -1.11 13.56 -4.43
N HIS A 118 -2.01 13.31 -5.35
CA HIS A 118 -3.35 12.87 -4.99
C HIS A 118 -3.35 11.34 -4.89
N ILE A 119 -4.22 10.79 -4.06
CA ILE A 119 -4.29 9.34 -3.89
C ILE A 119 -5.04 8.74 -5.08
N ALA A 120 -4.36 7.88 -5.82
CA ALA A 120 -4.97 7.19 -6.96
C ALA A 120 -5.50 5.81 -6.56
N GLY A 121 -4.87 5.19 -5.57
CA GLY A 121 -5.26 3.85 -5.15
C GLY A 121 -4.40 3.41 -3.98
N VAL A 122 -4.39 2.12 -3.74
CA VAL A 122 -3.63 1.53 -2.64
C VAL A 122 -3.06 0.19 -3.08
N LEU A 123 -1.92 -0.15 -2.49
CA LEU A 123 -1.41 -1.52 -2.54
C LEU A 123 -1.75 -2.14 -1.20
N THR A 124 -2.67 -3.07 -1.18
CA THR A 124 -3.02 -3.76 0.06
C THR A 124 -1.97 -4.81 0.36
N ALA A 125 -2.08 -5.44 1.53
CA ALA A 125 -1.13 -6.47 1.92
C ALA A 125 -0.98 -7.54 0.84
N GLN A 126 -2.08 -7.91 0.22
CA GLN A 126 -2.05 -8.93 -0.81
C GLN A 126 -1.23 -8.47 -2.03
N GLU A 127 -1.50 -7.25 -2.52
CA GLU A 127 -0.74 -6.75 -3.66
C GLU A 127 0.73 -6.57 -3.32
N LEU A 128 1.03 -6.15 -2.09
CA LEU A 128 2.41 -5.97 -1.68
C LEU A 128 3.18 -7.29 -1.71
N VAL A 129 2.56 -8.34 -1.18
CA VAL A 129 3.18 -9.66 -1.16
C VAL A 129 3.37 -10.17 -2.59
N GLU A 130 2.34 -10.05 -3.41
CA GLU A 130 2.42 -10.53 -4.78
C GLU A 130 3.49 -9.79 -5.58
N LEU A 131 3.57 -8.49 -5.38
CA LEU A 131 4.53 -7.66 -6.09
C LEU A 131 5.96 -8.04 -5.72
N VAL A 132 6.23 -8.22 -4.44
CA VAL A 132 7.55 -8.59 -3.97
C VAL A 132 7.89 -10.00 -4.42
N ASP A 133 6.94 -10.93 -4.32
CA ASP A 133 7.16 -12.30 -4.75
C ASP A 133 7.48 -12.38 -6.23
N ASP A 134 6.75 -11.65 -7.05
CA ASP A 134 6.98 -11.64 -8.49
C ASP A 134 8.38 -11.14 -8.81
N ALA A 135 8.78 -10.04 -8.20
CA ALA A 135 10.07 -9.44 -8.45
C ALA A 135 11.20 -10.34 -7.94
N MET A 136 11.04 -10.86 -6.74
CA MET A 136 12.06 -11.71 -6.17
C MET A 136 12.12 -13.07 -6.84
N GLY A 137 10.97 -13.58 -7.24
CA GLY A 137 10.92 -14.83 -7.98
C GLY A 137 11.67 -14.74 -9.28
N ASP A 138 11.57 -13.62 -9.97
CA ASP A 138 12.28 -13.43 -11.21
C ASP A 138 13.78 -13.38 -10.99
N ASP A 139 14.21 -12.61 -10.00
CA ASP A 139 15.62 -12.52 -9.66
C ASP A 139 16.15 -13.87 -9.24
N TYR A 140 15.36 -14.55 -8.44
CA TYR A 140 15.75 -15.85 -7.94
C TYR A 140 15.95 -16.84 -9.08
N ALA A 141 15.06 -16.79 -10.06
CA ALA A 141 15.17 -17.67 -11.21
C ALA A 141 16.44 -17.40 -12.00
N LYS A 142 16.81 -16.15 -12.12
CA LYS A 142 18.01 -15.77 -12.85
C LYS A 142 19.27 -16.30 -12.21
N LEU A 143 19.36 -16.12 -10.90
CA LEU A 143 20.51 -16.58 -10.16
C LEU A 143 20.38 -18.03 -9.84
N GLY A 144 19.20 -18.35 -9.52
CA GLY A 144 18.99 -19.56 -8.84
C GLY A 144 18.87 -20.76 -9.70
N GLY A 145 18.66 -20.56 -10.94
CA GLY A 145 18.78 -21.71 -11.79
C GLY A 145 20.02 -22.48 -11.41
N LEU A 146 20.92 -21.77 -10.76
CA LEU A 146 22.19 -22.37 -10.40
C LEU A 146 22.23 -23.00 -9.03
N THR A 147 21.66 -22.32 -8.05
CA THR A 147 21.85 -22.74 -6.67
C THR A 147 20.59 -22.97 -5.88
N SER A 148 19.56 -22.26 -6.23
CA SER A 148 18.39 -22.27 -5.38
C SER A 148 17.79 -23.65 -5.18
N GLU A 149 17.77 -24.43 -6.21
CA GLU A 149 17.17 -25.75 -6.08
C GLU A 149 17.98 -26.63 -5.15
N GLU A 150 19.28 -26.51 -5.24
CA GLU A 150 20.12 -27.27 -4.36
C GLU A 150 19.92 -26.89 -2.93
N ASP A 151 19.85 -25.59 -2.71
CA ASP A 151 19.66 -25.09 -1.37
C ASP A 151 18.37 -25.59 -0.77
N LEU A 152 17.34 -25.62 -1.57
CA LEU A 152 16.05 -26.05 -1.08
C LEU A 152 16.04 -27.53 -0.73
N ARG A 153 16.79 -28.31 -1.45
CA ARG A 153 16.80 -29.74 -1.20
C ARG A 153 17.82 -30.16 -0.17
N GLU A 154 18.92 -29.45 -0.14
CA GLU A 154 20.00 -29.79 0.78
C GLU A 154 19.56 -29.90 2.22
N PRO A 155 18.88 -28.88 2.71
CA PRO A 155 18.50 -28.90 4.12
C PRO A 155 17.62 -30.05 4.51
N VAL A 156 16.98 -30.63 3.55
CA VAL A 156 16.08 -31.73 3.82
C VAL A 156 16.84 -32.97 4.30
N LEU A 157 18.05 -33.04 3.87
CA LEU A 157 18.88 -34.15 4.24
C LEU A 157 19.36 -34.06 5.67
#